data_3dfd07f88a3bc31b90900651d1f0297f
#
_entry.id   3dfd07f88a3bc31b90900651d1f0297f
#
_cell.length_a   1.000
_cell.length_b   1.000
_cell.length_c   1.000
_cell.angle_alpha   90.00
_cell.angle_beta   90.00
_cell.angle_gamma   90.00
#
_symmetry.space_group_name_H-M   'P 1'
#
loop_
_entity.id
_entity.type
_entity.pdbx_description
1 polymer ?
#
loop_
_entity_poly.entity_id
_entity_poly.type
_entity_poly.pdbx_seq_one_letter_code
_entity_poly.pdbx_strand_id
1 'polypeptide(L)'
;MKDLSIVFHTPEIPGNTGNAIRLAAVTGAHLHLIEPLGFDLTDAKLRRAGLDYHDLAHVTVHPSLEDAWQTLGDRRVIAFTTHAQTSFADVEYRSGDVLLFGRESTGLPDEVVADPHVDLDVRIPMLPSRRSLNLANSASIAVYEAWRQHGYPGGS
;
A
#
# COMPACT_ATOMS: atom_id res chain seq x y z
N MET A 1 1.72 -6.18 14.95
CA MET A 1 0.57 -5.49 14.39
C MET A 1 -0.16 -6.43 13.47
N LYS A 2 -1.38 -6.74 13.82
CA LYS A 2 -2.19 -7.71 13.07
C LYS A 2 -2.97 -7.02 11.96
N ASP A 3 -3.11 -7.73 10.84
CA ASP A 3 -4.05 -7.41 9.76
C ASP A 3 -3.83 -6.06 9.07
N LEU A 4 -2.60 -5.56 9.05
CA LEU A 4 -2.28 -4.36 8.28
C LEU A 4 -2.42 -4.67 6.78
N SER A 5 -3.13 -3.81 6.06
CA SER A 5 -3.33 -3.95 4.61
C SER A 5 -2.69 -2.80 3.86
N ILE A 6 -2.11 -3.13 2.70
CA ILE A 6 -1.57 -2.18 1.74
C ILE A 6 -2.49 -2.25 0.52
N VAL A 7 -2.95 -1.11 0.01
CA VAL A 7 -3.74 -1.05 -1.22
C VAL A 7 -3.03 -0.19 -2.24
N PHE A 8 -2.74 -0.76 -3.42
CA PHE A 8 -2.24 -0.01 -4.58
C PHE A 8 -3.40 0.20 -5.55
N HIS A 9 -3.77 1.45 -5.73
CA HIS A 9 -4.82 1.83 -6.67
C HIS A 9 -4.25 1.93 -8.08
N THR A 10 -4.55 0.95 -8.92
CA THR A 10 -4.16 0.89 -10.33
C THR A 10 -2.65 1.06 -10.57
N PRO A 11 -1.79 0.25 -9.96
CA PRO A 11 -0.34 0.39 -10.14
C PRO A 11 0.08 0.08 -11.58
N GLU A 12 1.13 0.76 -12.05
CA GLU A 12 1.56 0.74 -13.45
C GLU A 12 2.86 -0.04 -13.67
N ILE A 13 3.77 -0.01 -12.70
CA ILE A 13 5.14 -0.51 -12.87
C ILE A 13 5.30 -1.85 -12.14
N PRO A 14 5.60 -2.95 -12.87
CA PRO A 14 5.64 -4.28 -12.28
C PRO A 14 6.69 -4.42 -11.17
N GLY A 15 7.83 -3.74 -11.27
CA GLY A 15 8.88 -3.78 -10.25
C GLY A 15 8.42 -3.25 -8.90
N ASN A 16 7.59 -2.22 -8.87
CA ASN A 16 7.04 -1.68 -7.62
C ASN A 16 6.11 -2.68 -6.95
N THR A 17 5.25 -3.31 -7.72
CA THR A 17 4.35 -4.35 -7.19
C THR A 17 5.15 -5.56 -6.70
N GLY A 18 6.18 -5.99 -7.44
CA GLY A 18 7.06 -7.07 -7.01
C GLY A 18 7.72 -6.79 -5.66
N ASN A 19 8.23 -5.58 -5.47
CA ASN A 19 8.84 -5.16 -4.20
C ASN A 19 7.80 -5.11 -3.07
N ALA A 20 6.58 -4.65 -3.36
CA ALA A 20 5.50 -4.62 -2.39
C ALA A 20 5.02 -6.02 -1.98
N ILE A 21 5.01 -6.97 -2.91
CA ILE A 21 4.73 -8.39 -2.61
C ILE A 21 5.75 -8.93 -1.60
N ARG A 22 7.03 -8.64 -1.82
CA ARG A 22 8.10 -9.04 -0.89
C ARG A 22 7.94 -8.34 0.47
N LEU A 23 7.61 -7.06 0.47
CA LEU A 23 7.34 -6.31 1.70
C LEU A 23 6.21 -6.96 2.52
N ALA A 24 5.11 -7.30 1.86
CA ALA A 24 3.98 -7.98 2.51
C ALA A 24 4.42 -9.30 3.14
N ALA A 25 5.18 -10.11 2.40
CA ALA A 25 5.67 -11.40 2.89
C ALA A 25 6.56 -11.27 4.13
N VAL A 26 7.46 -10.29 4.17
CA VAL A 26 8.42 -10.15 5.28
C VAL A 26 7.83 -9.44 6.50
N THR A 27 6.72 -8.72 6.35
CA THR A 27 6.11 -7.96 7.46
C THR A 27 4.79 -8.58 7.96
N GLY A 28 4.22 -9.51 7.20
CA GLY A 28 2.92 -10.06 7.51
C GLY A 28 1.75 -9.18 7.08
N ALA A 29 2.00 -8.07 6.38
CA ALA A 29 0.95 -7.23 5.80
C ALA A 29 0.30 -7.96 4.62
N HIS A 30 -0.91 -7.56 4.26
CA HIS A 30 -1.60 -8.08 3.08
C HIS A 30 -1.66 -7.01 1.99
N LEU A 31 -1.26 -7.37 0.78
CA LEU A 31 -1.25 -6.45 -0.37
C LEU A 31 -2.51 -6.65 -1.21
N HIS A 32 -3.22 -5.56 -1.46
CA HIS A 32 -4.37 -5.51 -2.35
C HIS A 32 -4.04 -4.67 -3.57
N LEU A 33 -4.30 -5.20 -4.75
CA LEU A 33 -4.06 -4.52 -6.02
C LEU A 33 -5.41 -4.24 -6.68
N ILE A 34 -5.65 -3.01 -7.07
CA ILE A 34 -6.89 -2.59 -7.74
C ILE A 34 -6.62 -2.48 -9.23
N GLU A 35 -7.36 -3.24 -10.02
CA GLU A 35 -7.30 -3.17 -11.48
C GLU A 35 -7.88 -1.85 -12.02
N PRO A 36 -7.46 -1.36 -13.20
CA PRO A 36 -6.52 -2.03 -14.12
C PRO A 36 -5.06 -1.96 -13.65
N LEU A 37 -4.31 -3.03 -13.89
CA LEU A 37 -2.87 -3.07 -13.65
C LEU A 37 -2.15 -2.77 -14.96
N GLY A 38 -1.05 -2.02 -14.90
CA GLY A 38 -0.22 -1.73 -16.06
C GLY A 38 0.68 -2.89 -16.49
N PHE A 39 0.47 -4.08 -15.94
CA PHE A 39 1.32 -5.26 -16.15
C PHE A 39 0.54 -6.54 -15.88
N ASP A 40 1.13 -7.68 -16.22
CA ASP A 40 0.58 -9.00 -15.91
C ASP A 40 1.27 -9.64 -14.71
N LEU A 41 0.49 -10.23 -13.80
CA LEU A 41 1.03 -11.06 -12.72
C LEU A 41 1.20 -12.49 -13.23
N THR A 42 2.22 -12.73 -14.09
CA THR A 42 2.53 -14.05 -14.61
C THR A 42 3.62 -14.72 -13.79
N ASP A 43 3.59 -16.05 -13.71
CA ASP A 43 4.59 -16.84 -12.99
C ASP A 43 6.02 -16.54 -13.46
N ALA A 44 6.21 -16.34 -14.77
CA ALA A 44 7.53 -16.05 -15.34
C ALA A 44 8.07 -14.70 -14.87
N LYS A 45 7.23 -13.68 -14.81
CA LYS A 45 7.62 -12.34 -14.32
C LYS A 45 7.87 -12.35 -12.81
N LEU A 46 7.07 -13.10 -12.06
CA LEU A 46 7.24 -13.25 -10.62
C LEU A 46 8.54 -13.96 -10.28
N ARG A 47 8.88 -15.02 -10.99
CA ARG A 47 10.15 -15.73 -10.82
C ARG A 47 11.36 -14.86 -11.13
N ARG A 48 11.28 -14.01 -12.16
CA ARG A 48 12.34 -13.05 -12.47
C ARG A 48 12.54 -12.01 -11.39
N ALA A 49 11.49 -11.67 -10.66
CA ALA A 49 11.56 -10.76 -9.52
C ALA A 49 12.02 -11.46 -8.22
N GLY A 50 12.34 -12.76 -8.27
CA GLY A 50 12.73 -13.54 -7.10
C GLY A 50 11.57 -13.88 -6.17
N LEU A 51 10.34 -13.83 -6.68
CA LEU A 51 9.13 -14.16 -5.92
C LEU A 51 8.74 -15.60 -6.17
N ASP A 52 8.12 -16.23 -5.17
CA ASP A 52 7.64 -17.60 -5.26
C ASP A 52 6.14 -17.69 -4.89
N TYR A 53 5.62 -18.90 -4.91
CA TYR A 53 4.22 -19.16 -4.62
C TYR A 53 3.82 -18.70 -3.20
N HIS A 54 4.72 -18.81 -2.22
CA HIS A 54 4.44 -18.40 -0.84
C HIS A 54 4.31 -16.90 -0.70
N ASP A 55 5.08 -16.12 -1.48
CA ASP A 55 4.99 -14.66 -1.47
C ASP A 55 3.61 -14.20 -1.94
N LEU A 56 2.98 -14.92 -2.87
CA LEU A 56 1.66 -14.60 -3.40
C LEU A 56 0.50 -14.87 -2.42
N ALA A 57 0.75 -15.60 -1.34
CA ALA A 57 -0.28 -15.85 -0.32
C ALA A 57 -0.77 -14.56 0.35
N HIS A 58 0.02 -13.49 0.26
CA HIS A 58 -0.29 -12.18 0.86
C HIS A 58 -0.85 -11.17 -0.15
N VAL A 59 -1.30 -11.62 -1.32
CA VAL A 59 -1.76 -10.74 -2.41
C VAL A 59 -3.18 -11.08 -2.82
N THR A 60 -4.02 -10.06 -2.96
CA THR A 60 -5.36 -10.16 -3.52
C THR A 60 -5.52 -9.11 -4.61
N VAL A 61 -6.03 -9.50 -5.78
CA VAL A 61 -6.36 -8.59 -6.89
C VAL A 61 -7.87 -8.36 -6.90
N HIS A 62 -8.26 -7.09 -6.99
CA HIS A 62 -9.66 -6.70 -7.05
C HIS A 62 -9.99 -6.05 -8.39
N PRO A 63 -11.12 -6.38 -9.02
CA PRO A 63 -11.54 -5.76 -10.28
C PRO A 63 -11.77 -4.26 -10.18
N SER A 64 -12.16 -3.76 -8.98
CA SER A 64 -12.45 -2.36 -8.74
C SER A 64 -12.17 -1.98 -7.29
N LEU A 65 -12.08 -0.69 -7.03
CA LEU A 65 -11.96 -0.18 -5.66
C LEU A 65 -13.18 -0.55 -4.81
N GLU A 66 -14.37 -0.55 -5.41
CA GLU A 66 -15.59 -0.94 -4.71
C GLU A 66 -15.55 -2.38 -4.21
N ASP A 67 -15.03 -3.31 -5.03
CA ASP A 67 -14.83 -4.69 -4.61
C ASP A 67 -13.84 -4.78 -3.45
N ALA A 68 -12.79 -3.98 -3.47
CA ALA A 68 -11.83 -3.93 -2.38
C ALA A 68 -12.50 -3.44 -1.09
N TRP A 69 -13.35 -2.41 -1.17
CA TRP A 69 -14.07 -1.92 -0.01
C TRP A 69 -14.96 -3.00 0.62
N GLN A 70 -15.61 -3.82 -0.20
CA GLN A 70 -16.42 -4.93 0.31
C GLN A 70 -15.58 -5.95 1.08
N THR A 71 -14.39 -6.26 0.58
CA THR A 71 -13.47 -7.20 1.24
C THR A 71 -12.88 -6.61 2.53
N LEU A 72 -12.50 -5.34 2.51
CA LEU A 72 -11.86 -4.66 3.64
C LEU A 72 -12.85 -4.29 4.74
N GLY A 73 -14.13 -4.14 4.40
CA GLY A 73 -15.18 -3.81 5.35
C GLY A 73 -15.05 -2.41 5.92
N ASP A 74 -15.25 -2.28 7.21
CA ASP A 74 -15.26 -1.00 7.94
C ASP A 74 -13.90 -0.65 8.56
N ARG A 75 -12.81 -1.23 8.06
CA ARG A 75 -11.46 -0.91 8.51
C ARG A 75 -11.12 0.55 8.24
N ARG A 76 -10.33 1.13 9.12
CA ARG A 76 -9.87 2.51 8.93
C ARG A 76 -8.91 2.60 7.74
N VAL A 77 -9.19 3.52 6.81
CA VAL A 77 -8.40 3.73 5.60
C VAL A 77 -7.63 5.04 5.70
N ILE A 78 -6.34 4.97 5.48
CA ILE A 78 -5.41 6.09 5.50
C ILE A 78 -4.84 6.25 4.09
N ALA A 79 -5.17 7.36 3.42
CA ALA A 79 -4.71 7.65 2.07
C ALA A 79 -3.36 8.38 2.12
N PHE A 80 -2.41 7.91 1.33
CA PHE A 80 -1.08 8.54 1.20
C PHE A 80 -1.07 9.39 -0.07
N THR A 81 -0.93 10.69 0.11
CA THR A 81 -0.92 11.66 -1.00
C THR A 81 0.01 12.83 -0.68
N THR A 82 0.67 13.35 -1.71
CA THR A 82 1.56 14.51 -1.56
C THR A 82 0.81 15.81 -1.23
N HIS A 83 -0.51 15.81 -1.38
CA HIS A 83 -1.36 16.99 -1.12
C HIS A 83 -1.86 17.06 0.33
N ALA A 84 -1.64 16.02 1.12
CA ALA A 84 -2.06 16.01 2.52
C ALA A 84 -1.21 16.96 3.37
N GLN A 85 -1.80 17.44 4.46
CA GLN A 85 -1.12 18.35 5.38
C GLN A 85 -0.54 17.62 6.58
N THR A 86 -1.14 16.52 6.98
CA THR A 86 -0.71 15.72 8.12
C THR A 86 0.47 14.83 7.73
N SER A 87 1.53 14.84 8.55
CA SER A 87 2.63 13.89 8.38
C SER A 87 2.17 12.48 8.71
N PHE A 88 2.61 11.51 7.91
CA PHE A 88 2.31 10.09 8.17
C PHE A 88 2.81 9.63 9.55
N ALA A 89 3.85 10.24 10.08
CA ALA A 89 4.44 9.89 11.37
C ALA A 89 3.61 10.40 12.56
N ASP A 90 2.70 11.35 12.33
CA ASP A 90 1.84 11.89 13.38
C ASP A 90 0.57 11.07 13.59
N VAL A 91 0.36 10.04 12.78
CA VAL A 91 -0.78 9.14 12.91
C VAL A 91 -0.44 8.03 13.91
N GLU A 92 -1.36 7.77 14.83
CA GLU A 92 -1.29 6.59 15.69
C GLU A 92 -1.91 5.41 14.95
N TYR A 93 -1.06 4.53 14.42
CA TYR A 93 -1.52 3.38 13.62
C TYR A 93 -2.10 2.29 14.50
N ARG A 94 -3.11 1.58 13.96
CA ARG A 94 -3.87 0.54 14.67
C ARG A 94 -3.86 -0.75 13.88
N SER A 95 -4.05 -1.86 14.57
CA SER A 95 -4.30 -3.14 13.92
C SER A 95 -5.51 -3.04 13.00
N GLY A 96 -5.42 -3.62 11.81
CA GLY A 96 -6.49 -3.57 10.81
C GLY A 96 -6.46 -2.34 9.91
N ASP A 97 -5.57 -1.39 10.14
CA ASP A 97 -5.47 -0.21 9.27
C ASP A 97 -5.16 -0.58 7.82
N VAL A 98 -5.73 0.20 6.92
CA VAL A 98 -5.53 0.08 5.47
C VAL A 98 -4.74 1.29 5.00
N LEU A 99 -3.58 1.04 4.38
CA LEU A 99 -2.71 2.07 3.83
C LEU A 99 -2.92 2.12 2.32
N LEU A 100 -3.52 3.19 1.83
CA LEU A 100 -3.93 3.35 0.44
C LEU A 100 -2.96 4.26 -0.32
N PHE A 101 -2.42 3.74 -1.43
CA PHE A 101 -1.46 4.44 -2.29
C PHE A 101 -1.97 4.53 -3.71
N GLY A 102 -1.65 5.62 -4.40
CA GLY A 102 -1.98 5.82 -5.80
C GLY A 102 -0.97 5.22 -6.77
N ARG A 103 -1.25 5.36 -8.07
CA ARG A 103 -0.36 4.90 -9.13
C ARG A 103 0.89 5.78 -9.20
N GLU A 104 1.93 5.23 -9.83
CA GLU A 104 3.25 5.85 -9.87
C GLU A 104 3.27 7.20 -10.57
N SER A 105 2.53 7.36 -11.66
CA SER A 105 2.60 8.57 -12.49
C SER A 105 1.81 9.75 -11.92
N THR A 106 0.67 9.51 -11.28
CA THR A 106 -0.27 10.57 -10.92
C THR A 106 -0.70 10.57 -9.45
N GLY A 107 -0.37 9.52 -8.68
CA GLY A 107 -0.84 9.37 -7.31
C GLY A 107 -2.32 9.00 -7.24
N LEU A 108 -2.94 9.22 -6.10
CA LEU A 108 -4.36 8.98 -5.90
C LEU A 108 -5.19 10.06 -6.60
N PRO A 109 -6.23 9.67 -7.37
CA PRO A 109 -7.20 10.64 -7.86
C PRO A 109 -7.90 11.36 -6.71
N ASP A 110 -8.27 12.62 -6.92
CA ASP A 110 -8.95 13.43 -5.90
C ASP A 110 -10.25 12.77 -5.42
N GLU A 111 -11.01 12.18 -6.34
CA GLU A 111 -12.25 11.48 -6.01
C GLU A 111 -12.03 10.24 -5.14
N VAL A 112 -10.87 9.60 -5.23
CA VAL A 112 -10.52 8.46 -4.35
C VAL A 112 -10.17 8.96 -2.96
N VAL A 113 -9.40 10.04 -2.85
CA VAL A 113 -9.08 10.65 -1.54
C VAL A 113 -10.35 11.15 -0.84
N ALA A 114 -11.32 11.64 -1.62
CA ALA A 114 -12.61 12.13 -1.11
C ALA A 114 -13.64 11.02 -0.88
N ASP A 115 -13.32 9.76 -1.20
CA ASP A 115 -14.22 8.63 -1.00
C ASP A 115 -14.61 8.52 0.48
N PRO A 116 -15.90 8.29 0.80
CA PRO A 116 -16.36 8.14 2.20
C PRO A 116 -15.65 7.03 2.99
N HIS A 117 -15.06 6.04 2.33
CA HIS A 117 -14.29 4.98 2.99
C HIS A 117 -12.93 5.46 3.50
N VAL A 118 -12.42 6.57 2.98
CA VAL A 118 -11.13 7.14 3.40
C VAL A 118 -11.35 7.98 4.65
N ASP A 119 -10.70 7.60 5.74
CA ASP A 119 -10.88 8.24 7.05
C ASP A 119 -9.94 9.44 7.23
N LEU A 120 -8.73 9.36 6.72
CA LEU A 120 -7.76 10.45 6.77
C LEU A 120 -6.75 10.33 5.64
N ASP A 121 -6.11 11.46 5.33
CA ASP A 121 -5.03 11.51 4.35
C ASP A 121 -3.75 12.04 5.02
N VAL A 122 -2.63 11.48 4.60
CA VAL A 122 -1.31 11.80 5.15
C VAL A 122 -0.28 11.88 4.03
N ARG A 123 0.85 12.49 4.34
CA ARG A 123 1.98 12.55 3.42
C ARG A 123 3.26 12.08 4.08
N ILE A 124 4.14 11.51 3.28
CA ILE A 124 5.54 11.26 3.66
C ILE A 124 6.32 12.53 3.30
N PRO A 125 6.96 13.19 4.29
CA PRO A 125 7.68 14.43 4.02
C PRO A 125 8.79 14.26 2.99
N MET A 126 8.94 15.27 2.13
CA MET A 126 10.01 15.35 1.13
C MET A 126 10.55 16.76 1.09
N LEU A 127 11.77 16.93 0.59
CA LEU A 127 12.30 18.26 0.33
C LEU A 127 11.47 18.95 -0.74
N PRO A 128 11.33 20.27 -0.68
CA PRO A 128 10.55 21.02 -1.68
C PRO A 128 11.06 20.82 -3.09
N SER A 129 10.15 20.90 -4.07
CA SER A 129 10.43 20.81 -5.51
C SER A 129 11.04 19.48 -5.96
N ARG A 130 10.84 18.42 -5.19
CA ARG A 130 11.27 17.07 -5.56
C ARG A 130 10.12 16.29 -6.18
N ARG A 131 10.48 15.24 -6.95
CA ARG A 131 9.51 14.26 -7.44
C ARG A 131 8.94 13.46 -6.28
N SER A 132 7.85 12.78 -6.52
CA SER A 132 7.29 11.84 -5.55
C SER A 132 8.26 10.68 -5.29
N LEU A 133 8.15 10.09 -4.09
CA LEU A 133 8.87 8.88 -3.75
C LEU A 133 8.39 7.71 -4.59
N ASN A 134 9.29 6.77 -4.85
CA ASN A 134 8.95 5.49 -5.44
C ASN A 134 7.83 4.82 -4.63
N LEU A 135 6.86 4.22 -5.32
CA LEU A 135 5.67 3.64 -4.70
C LEU A 135 6.00 2.53 -3.68
N ALA A 136 6.86 1.60 -4.04
CA ALA A 136 7.26 0.51 -3.13
C ALA A 136 8.03 1.05 -1.93
N ASN A 137 8.86 2.05 -2.13
CA ASN A 137 9.58 2.71 -1.03
C ASN A 137 8.60 3.41 -0.09
N SER A 138 7.61 4.10 -0.62
CA SER A 138 6.56 4.74 0.18
C SER A 138 5.81 3.74 1.04
N ALA A 139 5.42 2.62 0.45
CA ALA A 139 4.73 1.55 1.17
C ALA A 139 5.62 0.97 2.27
N SER A 140 6.91 0.75 2.00
CA SER A 140 7.87 0.23 2.98
C SER A 140 8.03 1.18 4.16
N ILE A 141 8.20 2.46 3.89
CA ILE A 141 8.32 3.49 4.93
C ILE A 141 7.08 3.49 5.82
N ALA A 142 5.90 3.48 5.22
CA ALA A 142 4.63 3.54 5.96
C ALA A 142 4.39 2.28 6.80
N VAL A 143 4.60 1.10 6.23
CA VAL A 143 4.42 -0.18 6.93
C VAL A 143 5.38 -0.29 8.11
N TYR A 144 6.65 0.05 7.92
CA TYR A 144 7.63 -0.02 9.00
C TYR A 144 7.37 1.02 10.09
N GLU A 145 6.87 2.21 9.76
CA GLU A 145 6.46 3.17 10.78
C GLU A 145 5.30 2.64 11.62
N ALA A 146 4.29 2.08 10.99
CA ALA A 146 3.17 1.46 11.68
C ALA A 146 3.64 0.31 12.59
N TRP A 147 4.50 -0.55 12.08
CA TRP A 147 5.03 -1.70 12.82
C TRP A 147 5.93 -1.25 13.97
N ARG A 148 6.76 -0.22 13.74
CA ARG A 148 7.62 0.36 14.78
C ARG A 148 6.81 0.87 15.97
N GLN A 149 5.69 1.55 15.73
CA GLN A 149 4.85 2.08 16.79
C GLN A 149 4.32 0.98 17.73
N HIS A 150 4.19 -0.24 17.23
CA HIS A 150 3.74 -1.40 18.00
C HIS A 150 4.89 -2.24 18.56
N GLY A 151 6.14 -1.80 18.41
CA GLY A 151 7.30 -2.51 18.94
C GLY A 151 7.74 -3.71 18.11
N TYR A 152 7.43 -3.73 16.82
CA TYR A 152 7.78 -4.82 15.88
C TYR A 152 7.33 -6.21 16.36
N PRO A 153 6.04 -6.39 16.71
CA PRO A 153 5.60 -7.70 17.20
C PRO A 153 5.85 -8.80 16.17
N GLY A 154 6.50 -9.91 16.62
CA GLY A 154 6.89 -11.01 15.75
C GLY A 154 8.18 -10.81 14.98
N GLY A 155 8.75 -9.62 15.02
CA GLY A 155 10.04 -9.33 14.40
C GLY A 155 11.22 -9.81 15.24
N SER A 156 12.36 -10.01 14.59
CA SER A 156 13.59 -10.47 15.27
C SER A 156 14.77 -9.56 14.95
#